data_86804947c0025fb4d7164eecb01cea87
#
_entry.id   86804947c0025fb4d7164eecb01cea87
#
_cell.length_a   1.000
_cell.length_b   1.000
_cell.length_c   1.000
_cell.angle_alpha   90.00
_cell.angle_beta   90.00
_cell.angle_gamma   90.00
#
_symmetry.space_group_name_H-M   'P 1'
#
loop_
_entity.id
_entity.type
_entity.pdbx_description
1 polymer ?
#
loop_
_entity_poly.entity_id
_entity_poly.type
_entity_poly.pdbx_seq_one_letter_code
_entity_poly.pdbx_strand_id
1 'polypeptide(L)'
;NEHRQSEYPGYQEIESIYKIEQGVPILKHQVMSNFRVINDLNYALPNRLSDCCQTEVDTTEIIDDAEIVFTSRPSSGMQFSTMSQAFGTDKMGRAAGKVMGMASYGRGESKEFNKHTISQKLELETFEKSCETIQKAIDLDPTNTNIILSGGFALNCTNNYKYLSEFPDYQFFVDPIPHDGGTSAGAALEM
;
A
#
# COMPACT_ATOMS: atom_id res chain seq x y z
N ASN A 1 -1.96 -6.89 16.61
CA ASN A 1 -1.05 -5.87 16.03
C ASN A 1 -0.29 -5.07 17.09
N GLU A 2 -0.92 -4.63 18.20
CA GLU A 2 -0.21 -3.88 19.27
C GLU A 2 0.92 -4.70 19.91
N HIS A 3 0.78 -6.02 20.03
CA HIS A 3 1.83 -6.89 20.60
C HIS A 3 3.10 -6.89 19.74
N ARG A 4 2.99 -6.95 18.39
CA ARG A 4 4.17 -6.96 17.51
C ARG A 4 4.86 -5.61 17.41
N GLN A 5 4.15 -4.50 17.52
CA GLN A 5 4.78 -3.17 17.59
C GLN A 5 5.66 -3.00 18.84
N SER A 6 5.36 -3.70 19.94
CA SER A 6 6.21 -3.70 21.13
C SER A 6 7.50 -4.50 20.96
N GLU A 7 7.50 -5.51 20.08
CA GLU A 7 8.68 -6.35 19.79
C GLU A 7 9.66 -5.65 18.82
N TYR A 8 9.12 -4.80 17.92
CA TYR A 8 9.93 -4.08 16.92
C TYR A 8 9.72 -2.56 17.05
N PRO A 9 10.28 -1.91 18.07
CA PRO A 9 10.08 -0.49 18.31
C PRO A 9 10.59 0.36 17.13
N GLY A 10 9.71 1.20 16.60
CA GLY A 10 10.00 2.09 15.47
C GLY A 10 9.59 1.55 14.10
N TYR A 11 9.15 0.31 13.99
CA TYR A 11 8.55 -0.24 12.78
C TYR A 11 7.02 -0.15 12.83
N GLN A 12 6.41 0.01 11.66
CA GLN A 12 4.96 0.03 11.44
C GLN A 12 4.61 -0.95 10.33
N GLU A 13 3.52 -1.68 10.49
CA GLU A 13 2.96 -2.51 9.44
C GLU A 13 2.51 -1.65 8.25
N ILE A 14 2.94 -2.03 7.06
CA ILE A 14 2.58 -1.31 5.82
C ILE A 14 1.86 -2.21 4.81
N GLU A 15 2.00 -3.53 4.93
CA GLU A 15 1.40 -4.51 4.03
C GLU A 15 1.31 -5.85 4.75
N SER A 16 0.20 -6.59 4.58
CA SER A 16 0.06 -7.94 5.12
C SER A 16 -0.82 -8.81 4.24
N ILE A 17 -0.46 -10.09 4.17
CA ILE A 17 -1.24 -11.13 3.51
C ILE A 17 -1.73 -12.12 4.56
N TYR A 18 -3.04 -12.29 4.62
CA TYR A 18 -3.71 -13.26 5.48
C TYR A 18 -4.39 -14.32 4.62
N LYS A 19 -4.24 -15.58 5.02
CA LYS A 19 -5.10 -16.66 4.55
C LYS A 19 -6.30 -16.78 5.49
N ILE A 20 -7.50 -16.85 4.95
CA ILE A 20 -8.71 -17.05 5.75
C ILE A 20 -9.03 -18.55 5.80
N GLU A 21 -8.92 -19.16 6.97
CA GLU A 21 -9.27 -20.57 7.19
C GLU A 21 -10.41 -20.65 8.20
N GLN A 22 -11.54 -21.20 7.80
CA GLN A 22 -12.74 -21.32 8.64
C GLN A 22 -13.18 -19.99 9.29
N GLY A 23 -13.02 -18.88 8.55
CA GLY A 23 -13.35 -17.53 9.02
C GLY A 23 -12.26 -16.87 9.89
N VAL A 24 -11.15 -17.55 10.16
CA VAL A 24 -10.03 -17.01 10.96
C VAL A 24 -8.92 -16.52 10.04
N PRO A 25 -8.48 -15.26 10.16
CA PRO A 25 -7.34 -14.74 9.42
C PRO A 25 -6.01 -15.27 10.00
N ILE A 26 -5.24 -15.97 9.18
CA ILE A 26 -3.91 -16.49 9.51
C ILE A 26 -2.88 -15.67 8.73
N LEU A 27 -1.99 -14.98 9.43
CA LEU A 27 -0.92 -14.21 8.80
C LEU A 27 0.04 -15.13 8.05
N LYS A 28 0.36 -14.79 6.80
CA LYS A 28 1.33 -15.51 5.97
C LYS A 28 2.51 -14.65 5.54
N HIS A 29 2.27 -13.36 5.36
CA HIS A 29 3.32 -12.41 5.00
C HIS A 29 3.00 -11.05 5.61
N GLN A 30 4.04 -10.33 6.04
CA GLN A 30 3.92 -8.97 6.57
C GLN A 30 5.14 -8.16 6.21
N VAL A 31 4.93 -6.91 5.82
CA VAL A 31 6.00 -5.93 5.61
C VAL A 31 5.92 -4.88 6.72
N MET A 32 7.02 -4.76 7.45
CA MET A 32 7.21 -3.80 8.53
C MET A 32 8.16 -2.72 8.07
N SER A 33 7.78 -1.45 8.19
CA SER A 33 8.60 -0.33 7.76
C SER A 33 8.94 0.61 8.92
N ASN A 34 10.20 1.03 8.98
CA ASN A 34 10.65 2.11 9.86
C ASN A 34 10.66 3.48 9.16
N PHE A 35 10.08 3.56 7.95
CA PHE A 35 10.00 4.80 7.21
C PHE A 35 9.34 5.91 8.05
N ARG A 36 10.03 7.03 8.19
CA ARG A 36 9.51 8.23 8.85
C ARG A 36 9.40 9.34 7.82
N VAL A 37 8.22 9.97 7.75
CA VAL A 37 8.07 11.22 6.98
C VAL A 37 8.97 12.26 7.66
N ILE A 38 10.13 12.48 7.05
CA ILE A 38 10.95 13.64 7.41
C ILE A 38 10.23 14.84 6.78
N ASN A 39 9.78 15.77 7.59
CA ASN A 39 9.07 17.00 7.16
C ASN A 39 9.93 17.94 6.30
N ASP A 40 10.87 17.40 5.56
CA ASP A 40 11.73 18.16 4.67
C ASP A 40 11.19 18.02 3.22
N LEU A 41 10.53 19.07 2.75
CA LEU A 41 9.96 19.20 1.41
C LEU A 41 10.96 18.84 0.29
N ASN A 42 12.26 18.85 0.57
CA ASN A 42 13.31 18.47 -0.37
C ASN A 42 13.34 16.96 -0.68
N TYR A 43 12.74 16.10 0.13
CA TYR A 43 12.62 14.67 -0.11
C TYR A 43 11.40 14.28 -0.95
N ALA A 44 10.45 15.18 -1.12
CA ALA A 44 9.21 14.92 -1.87
C ALA A 44 9.36 15.11 -3.40
N LEU A 45 10.56 15.45 -3.89
CA LEU A 45 10.78 15.61 -5.33
C LEU A 45 11.04 14.25 -6.00
N PRO A 46 10.43 13.97 -7.17
CA PRO A 46 10.44 12.67 -7.85
C PRO A 46 11.82 12.05 -8.07
N ASN A 47 12.84 12.87 -8.26
CA ASN A 47 14.22 12.41 -8.50
C ASN A 47 14.94 11.94 -7.23
N ARG A 48 14.33 12.07 -6.04
CA ARG A 48 14.93 11.65 -4.77
C ARG A 48 14.12 10.56 -4.06
N LEU A 49 12.87 10.31 -4.47
CA LEU A 49 12.10 9.16 -3.95
C LEU A 49 12.75 7.83 -4.33
N SER A 50 13.33 7.74 -5.55
CA SER A 50 14.10 6.58 -5.98
C SER A 50 15.45 6.45 -5.25
N ASP A 51 16.10 7.56 -4.93
CA ASP A 51 17.43 7.54 -4.29
C ASP A 51 17.36 7.26 -2.78
N CYS A 52 16.27 7.63 -2.11
CA CYS A 52 16.06 7.31 -0.69
C CYS A 52 15.85 5.81 -0.42
N CYS A 53 15.47 5.05 -1.44
CA CYS A 53 15.11 3.63 -1.31
C CYS A 53 16.26 2.67 -1.70
N GLN A 54 17.43 3.17 -2.12
CA GLN A 54 18.47 2.34 -2.72
C GLN A 54 19.54 1.80 -1.77
N THR A 55 19.54 2.11 -0.48
CA THR A 55 20.68 1.81 0.40
C THR A 55 20.43 0.84 1.57
N GLU A 56 19.20 0.40 1.80
CA GLU A 56 18.94 -0.57 2.85
C GLU A 56 18.47 -1.90 2.28
N VAL A 57 19.19 -2.95 2.63
CA VAL A 57 18.82 -4.33 2.30
C VAL A 57 17.64 -4.71 3.18
N ASP A 58 16.51 -5.07 2.55
CA ASP A 58 15.39 -5.65 3.26
C ASP A 58 15.85 -6.91 4.00
N THR A 59 15.53 -7.03 5.28
CA THR A 59 15.78 -8.23 6.07
C THR A 59 14.49 -9.02 6.21
N THR A 60 14.61 -10.35 6.16
CA THR A 60 13.46 -11.24 6.23
C THR A 60 13.65 -12.22 7.39
N GLU A 61 12.61 -12.37 8.19
CA GLU A 61 12.52 -13.34 9.28
C GLU A 61 11.30 -14.22 9.12
N ILE A 62 11.34 -15.46 9.58
CA ILE A 62 10.19 -16.35 9.67
C ILE A 62 9.74 -16.42 11.11
N ILE A 63 8.52 -16.02 11.38
CA ILE A 63 7.92 -15.97 12.72
C ILE A 63 6.52 -16.61 12.65
N ASP A 64 6.29 -17.67 13.41
CA ASP A 64 5.01 -18.41 13.44
C ASP A 64 4.51 -18.82 12.03
N ASP A 65 5.41 -19.34 11.20
CA ASP A 65 5.15 -19.73 9.80
C ASP A 65 4.75 -18.57 8.88
N ALA A 66 4.92 -17.32 9.31
CA ALA A 66 4.74 -16.13 8.49
C ALA A 66 6.09 -15.51 8.12
N GLU A 67 6.22 -15.05 6.88
CA GLU A 67 7.37 -14.29 6.43
C GLU A 67 7.21 -12.81 6.82
N ILE A 68 8.13 -12.29 7.60
CA ILE A 68 8.16 -10.89 8.02
C ILE A 68 9.34 -10.19 7.34
N VAL A 69 9.04 -9.17 6.55
CA VAL A 69 10.05 -8.35 5.85
C VAL A 69 10.18 -7.01 6.54
N PHE A 70 11.40 -6.64 6.90
CA PHE A 70 11.73 -5.34 7.47
C PHE A 70 12.34 -4.45 6.39
N THR A 71 11.80 -3.25 6.24
CA THR A 71 12.21 -2.30 5.20
C THR A 71 12.22 -0.87 5.71
N SER A 72 12.86 0.04 4.99
CA SER A 72 12.73 1.50 5.17
C SER A 72 11.83 2.15 4.11
N ARG A 73 11.21 1.38 3.23
CA ARG A 73 10.35 1.91 2.17
C ARG A 73 9.00 2.39 2.71
N PRO A 74 8.45 3.48 2.14
CA PRO A 74 7.09 3.92 2.45
C PRO A 74 6.04 2.95 1.88
N SER A 75 4.88 2.85 2.53
CA SER A 75 3.73 2.19 1.94
C SER A 75 3.22 2.94 0.70
N SER A 76 2.52 2.23 -0.19
CA SER A 76 1.87 2.85 -1.36
C SER A 76 0.92 3.98 -0.96
N GLY A 77 0.12 3.80 0.09
CA GLY A 77 -0.76 4.85 0.61
C GLY A 77 0.01 6.07 1.14
N MET A 78 1.12 5.85 1.84
CA MET A 78 1.96 6.94 2.36
C MET A 78 2.61 7.76 1.23
N GLN A 79 2.98 7.14 0.11
CA GLN A 79 3.50 7.85 -1.06
C GLN A 79 2.49 8.86 -1.61
N PHE A 80 1.20 8.47 -1.74
CA PHE A 80 0.14 9.40 -2.15
C PHE A 80 -0.09 10.51 -1.13
N SER A 81 -0.04 10.22 0.15
CA SER A 81 -0.16 11.22 1.23
C SER A 81 0.99 12.23 1.18
N THR A 82 2.23 11.77 1.05
CA THR A 82 3.42 12.63 0.92
C THR A 82 3.33 13.49 -0.34
N MET A 83 2.89 12.91 -1.46
CA MET A 83 2.73 13.65 -2.70
C MET A 83 1.63 14.72 -2.59
N SER A 84 0.55 14.47 -1.83
CA SER A 84 -0.49 15.46 -1.60
C SER A 84 0.03 16.68 -0.83
N GLN A 85 0.95 16.48 0.10
CA GLN A 85 1.66 17.59 0.79
C GLN A 85 2.56 18.35 -0.17
N ALA A 86 3.39 17.63 -0.95
CA ALA A 86 4.30 18.23 -1.94
C ALA A 86 3.56 19.09 -2.98
N PHE A 87 2.36 18.67 -3.37
CA PHE A 87 1.50 19.43 -4.29
C PHE A 87 0.78 20.60 -3.63
N GLY A 88 0.83 20.72 -2.31
CA GLY A 88 0.09 21.72 -1.55
C GLY A 88 -1.43 21.52 -1.58
N THR A 89 -1.90 20.30 -1.85
CA THR A 89 -3.34 19.97 -1.88
C THR A 89 -3.91 19.81 -0.48
N ASP A 90 -3.08 19.42 0.48
CA ASP A 90 -3.39 19.36 1.91
C ASP A 90 -2.09 19.37 2.73
N LYS A 91 -2.05 20.22 3.77
CA LYS A 91 -0.87 20.35 4.65
C LYS A 91 -0.59 19.09 5.50
N MET A 92 -1.59 18.25 5.71
CA MET A 92 -1.51 17.04 6.55
C MET A 92 -1.48 15.72 5.76
N GLY A 93 -1.37 15.77 4.43
CA GLY A 93 -1.32 14.56 3.60
C GLY A 93 -2.65 13.79 3.48
N ARG A 94 -3.77 14.38 3.95
CA ARG A 94 -5.10 13.72 3.93
C ARG A 94 -5.76 13.70 2.56
N ALA A 95 -5.15 14.36 1.58
CA ALA A 95 -5.70 14.48 0.22
C ALA A 95 -5.10 13.45 -0.77
N ALA A 96 -4.67 12.28 -0.28
CA ALA A 96 -4.15 11.18 -1.11
C ALA A 96 -5.08 10.85 -2.29
N GLY A 97 -6.39 10.78 -2.06
CA GLY A 97 -7.37 10.53 -3.11
C GLY A 97 -7.40 11.58 -4.21
N LYS A 98 -7.04 12.85 -3.93
CA LYS A 98 -6.91 13.88 -4.96
C LYS A 98 -5.72 13.59 -5.88
N VAL A 99 -4.61 13.11 -5.33
CA VAL A 99 -3.43 12.72 -6.12
C VAL A 99 -3.75 11.50 -7.00
N MET A 100 -4.47 10.51 -6.47
CA MET A 100 -4.98 9.38 -7.26
C MET A 100 -5.87 9.86 -8.42
N GLY A 101 -6.80 10.78 -8.15
CA GLY A 101 -7.66 11.37 -9.18
C GLY A 101 -6.88 12.17 -10.24
N MET A 102 -5.80 12.86 -9.85
CA MET A 102 -4.95 13.60 -10.81
C MET A 102 -4.24 12.68 -11.80
N ALA A 103 -3.96 11.43 -11.45
CA ALA A 103 -3.28 10.47 -12.31
C ALA A 103 -3.99 10.26 -13.67
N SER A 104 -5.33 10.30 -13.67
CA SER A 104 -6.14 10.16 -14.87
C SER A 104 -5.93 11.28 -15.91
N TYR A 105 -5.35 12.40 -15.51
CA TYR A 105 -5.06 13.55 -16.37
C TYR A 105 -3.60 13.60 -16.81
N GLY A 106 -2.76 12.67 -16.41
CA GLY A 106 -1.36 12.54 -16.83
C GLY A 106 -1.29 12.21 -18.33
N ARG A 107 -0.30 12.76 -19.03
CA ARG A 107 -0.11 12.59 -20.47
C ARG A 107 1.31 12.17 -20.83
N GLY A 108 1.82 11.17 -20.11
CA GLY A 108 3.14 10.60 -20.37
C GLY A 108 4.29 11.50 -19.89
N GLU A 109 5.45 11.41 -20.55
CA GLU A 109 6.65 12.15 -20.15
C GLU A 109 6.49 13.65 -20.38
N SER A 110 6.77 14.43 -19.33
CA SER A 110 6.88 15.89 -19.40
C SER A 110 8.27 16.29 -18.92
N LYS A 111 8.90 17.21 -19.65
CA LYS A 111 10.17 17.83 -19.22
C LYS A 111 9.98 18.88 -18.13
N GLU A 112 8.74 19.33 -17.93
CA GLU A 112 8.37 20.29 -16.90
C GLU A 112 7.66 19.59 -15.74
N PHE A 113 7.74 20.21 -14.55
CA PHE A 113 7.01 19.76 -13.38
C PHE A 113 5.51 19.81 -13.65
N ASN A 114 4.88 18.66 -13.76
CA ASN A 114 3.45 18.52 -13.99
C ASN A 114 2.85 17.54 -12.97
N LYS A 115 2.00 18.05 -12.08
CA LYS A 115 1.35 17.28 -11.00
C LYS A 115 0.60 16.06 -11.53
N HIS A 116 -0.06 16.18 -12.67
CA HIS A 116 -0.82 15.09 -13.29
C HIS A 116 0.08 13.97 -13.78
N THR A 117 1.18 14.32 -14.48
CA THR A 117 2.15 13.35 -14.96
C THR A 117 2.88 12.63 -13.82
N ILE A 118 3.22 13.36 -12.74
CA ILE A 118 3.82 12.77 -11.55
C ILE A 118 2.84 11.84 -10.85
N SER A 119 1.57 12.25 -10.71
CA SER A 119 0.52 11.40 -10.13
C SER A 119 0.30 10.14 -10.96
N GLN A 120 0.33 10.23 -12.29
CA GLN A 120 0.21 9.08 -13.18
C GLN A 120 1.38 8.10 -13.01
N LYS A 121 2.61 8.60 -12.90
CA LYS A 121 3.78 7.77 -12.67
C LYS A 121 3.67 7.05 -11.33
N LEU A 122 3.31 7.77 -10.26
CA LEU A 122 3.10 7.19 -8.95
C LEU A 122 1.99 6.12 -8.96
N GLU A 123 0.91 6.36 -9.69
CA GLU A 123 -0.18 5.39 -9.87
C GLU A 123 0.31 4.10 -10.54
N LEU A 124 1.14 4.20 -11.57
CA LEU A 124 1.70 3.04 -12.27
C LEU A 124 2.67 2.27 -11.36
N GLU A 125 3.60 2.94 -10.71
CA GLU A 125 4.57 2.32 -9.80
C GLU A 125 3.88 1.60 -8.62
N THR A 126 2.84 2.21 -8.04
CA THR A 126 2.10 1.59 -6.95
C THR A 126 1.18 0.47 -7.42
N PHE A 127 0.69 0.52 -8.66
CA PHE A 127 -0.04 -0.59 -9.28
C PHE A 127 0.86 -1.80 -9.48
N GLU A 128 2.04 -1.63 -10.09
CA GLU A 128 3.01 -2.71 -10.28
C GLU A 128 3.37 -3.38 -8.96
N LYS A 129 3.68 -2.59 -7.94
CA LYS A 129 3.98 -3.11 -6.60
C LYS A 129 2.82 -3.87 -5.97
N SER A 130 1.59 -3.39 -6.12
CA SER A 130 0.42 -4.11 -5.60
C SER A 130 0.12 -5.40 -6.37
N CYS A 131 0.45 -5.47 -7.67
CA CYS A 131 0.40 -6.72 -8.43
C CYS A 131 1.41 -7.74 -7.91
N GLU A 132 2.62 -7.32 -7.52
CA GLU A 132 3.61 -8.20 -6.88
C GLU A 132 3.07 -8.79 -5.56
N THR A 133 2.41 -7.96 -4.73
CA THR A 133 1.78 -8.41 -3.48
C THR A 133 0.64 -9.40 -3.74
N ILE A 134 -0.21 -9.12 -4.73
CA ILE A 134 -1.31 -10.00 -5.13
C ILE A 134 -0.74 -11.33 -5.66
N GLN A 135 0.28 -11.29 -6.52
CA GLN A 135 0.92 -12.50 -7.03
C GLN A 135 1.51 -13.33 -5.88
N LYS A 136 2.15 -12.70 -4.90
CA LYS A 136 2.65 -13.38 -3.71
C LYS A 136 1.52 -14.04 -2.91
N ALA A 137 0.36 -13.40 -2.77
CA ALA A 137 -0.79 -13.99 -2.11
C ALA A 137 -1.31 -15.23 -2.87
N ILE A 138 -1.32 -15.18 -4.19
CA ILE A 138 -1.65 -16.29 -5.07
C ILE A 138 -0.68 -17.46 -4.89
N ASP A 139 0.62 -17.18 -4.88
CA ASP A 139 1.67 -18.20 -4.73
C ASP A 139 1.60 -18.90 -3.36
N LEU A 140 1.16 -18.19 -2.32
CA LEU A 140 0.95 -18.74 -0.98
C LEU A 140 -0.26 -19.68 -0.88
N ASP A 141 -1.29 -19.50 -1.71
CA ASP A 141 -2.46 -20.37 -1.78
C ASP A 141 -3.04 -20.42 -3.21
N PRO A 142 -2.40 -21.13 -4.14
CA PRO A 142 -2.80 -21.18 -5.55
C PRO A 142 -4.15 -21.87 -5.79
N THR A 143 -4.75 -22.48 -4.78
CA THR A 143 -6.05 -23.14 -4.90
C THR A 143 -7.21 -22.19 -4.62
N ASN A 144 -6.96 -21.03 -4.02
CA ASN A 144 -7.97 -20.04 -3.70
C ASN A 144 -8.05 -18.99 -4.81
N THR A 145 -9.22 -18.80 -5.36
CA THR A 145 -9.49 -17.81 -6.42
C THR A 145 -10.11 -16.51 -5.91
N ASN A 146 -10.32 -16.38 -4.60
CA ASN A 146 -10.95 -15.20 -4.01
C ASN A 146 -9.90 -14.33 -3.29
N ILE A 147 -9.83 -13.06 -3.63
CA ILE A 147 -8.91 -12.09 -3.08
C ILE A 147 -9.71 -10.94 -2.45
N ILE A 148 -9.47 -10.68 -1.18
CA ILE A 148 -10.08 -9.56 -0.46
C ILE A 148 -9.03 -8.46 -0.28
N LEU A 149 -9.35 -7.26 -0.74
CA LEU A 149 -8.51 -6.08 -0.57
C LEU A 149 -9.05 -5.20 0.55
N SER A 150 -8.21 -4.87 1.51
CA SER A 150 -8.52 -4.00 2.65
C SER A 150 -7.39 -2.99 2.88
N GLY A 151 -7.65 -1.99 3.72
CA GLY A 151 -6.74 -0.87 3.97
C GLY A 151 -7.05 0.35 3.10
N GLY A 152 -6.52 1.51 3.49
CA GLY A 152 -6.81 2.78 2.79
C GLY A 152 -6.41 2.81 1.32
N PHE A 153 -5.40 2.03 0.91
CA PHE A 153 -5.00 1.93 -0.49
C PHE A 153 -6.04 1.20 -1.36
N ALA A 154 -6.86 0.32 -0.78
CA ALA A 154 -7.96 -0.35 -1.48
C ALA A 154 -9.09 0.61 -1.93
N LEU A 155 -9.05 1.89 -1.50
CA LEU A 155 -9.91 2.95 -2.06
C LEU A 155 -9.47 3.41 -3.46
N ASN A 156 -8.32 2.95 -3.96
CA ASN A 156 -7.86 3.26 -5.31
C ASN A 156 -8.65 2.45 -6.35
N CYS A 157 -9.83 2.97 -6.72
CA CYS A 157 -10.74 2.30 -7.65
C CYS A 157 -10.13 2.10 -9.05
N THR A 158 -9.17 2.94 -9.47
CA THR A 158 -8.48 2.78 -10.75
C THR A 158 -7.63 1.51 -10.74
N ASN A 159 -6.85 1.29 -9.70
CA ASN A 159 -6.05 0.07 -9.56
C ASN A 159 -6.95 -1.16 -9.37
N ASN A 160 -7.98 -1.06 -8.53
CA ASN A 160 -8.91 -2.17 -8.32
C ASN A 160 -9.55 -2.66 -9.63
N TYR A 161 -9.88 -1.74 -10.55
CA TYR A 161 -10.41 -2.12 -11.87
C TYR A 161 -9.36 -2.80 -12.74
N LYS A 162 -8.11 -2.35 -12.70
CA LYS A 162 -7.01 -2.95 -13.48
C LYS A 162 -6.68 -4.37 -13.03
N TYR A 163 -6.80 -4.70 -11.73
CA TYR A 163 -6.56 -6.06 -11.23
C TYR A 163 -7.47 -7.09 -11.90
N LEU A 164 -8.69 -6.73 -12.29
CA LEU A 164 -9.59 -7.64 -13.01
C LEU A 164 -9.05 -8.07 -14.38
N SER A 165 -8.26 -7.22 -15.00
CA SER A 165 -7.62 -7.53 -16.29
C SER A 165 -6.27 -8.23 -16.12
N GLU A 166 -5.54 -7.91 -15.04
CA GLU A 166 -4.23 -8.49 -14.76
C GLU A 166 -4.35 -9.93 -14.22
N PHE A 167 -5.40 -10.19 -13.43
CA PHE A 167 -5.66 -11.50 -12.80
C PHE A 167 -7.07 -12.01 -13.16
N PRO A 168 -7.35 -12.36 -14.42
CA PRO A 168 -8.69 -12.66 -14.90
C PRO A 168 -9.32 -13.92 -14.28
N ASP A 169 -8.51 -14.82 -13.74
CA ASP A 169 -8.96 -16.07 -13.11
C ASP A 169 -9.32 -15.90 -11.63
N TYR A 170 -9.18 -14.67 -11.08
CA TYR A 170 -9.40 -14.36 -9.67
C TYR A 170 -10.58 -13.43 -9.47
N GLN A 171 -11.29 -13.63 -8.37
CA GLN A 171 -12.39 -12.77 -7.94
C GLN A 171 -11.91 -11.81 -6.86
N PHE A 172 -12.05 -10.51 -7.12
CA PHE A 172 -11.66 -9.47 -6.18
C PHE A 172 -12.87 -8.93 -5.42
N PHE A 173 -12.72 -8.83 -4.11
CA PHE A 173 -13.66 -8.17 -3.25
C PHE A 173 -12.96 -7.01 -2.53
N VAL A 174 -13.57 -5.84 -2.57
CA VAL A 174 -13.11 -4.66 -1.81
C VAL A 174 -14.20 -4.32 -0.81
N ASP A 175 -13.83 -4.28 0.48
CA ASP A 175 -14.76 -3.90 1.54
C ASP A 175 -15.32 -2.49 1.27
N PRO A 176 -16.63 -2.25 1.44
CA PRO A 176 -17.21 -0.90 1.30
C PRO A 176 -16.59 0.16 2.23
N ILE A 177 -15.98 -0.26 3.34
CA ILE A 177 -15.28 0.60 4.29
C ILE A 177 -13.86 0.04 4.52
N PRO A 178 -12.98 0.01 3.48
CA PRO A 178 -11.70 -0.68 3.56
C PRO A 178 -10.65 0.05 4.40
N HIS A 179 -10.90 1.32 4.78
CA HIS A 179 -10.01 2.16 5.58
C HIS A 179 -10.28 2.01 7.08
N ASP A 180 -9.56 2.76 7.92
CA ASP A 180 -9.63 2.70 9.39
C ASP A 180 -11.05 2.81 9.97
N GLY A 181 -12.00 3.42 9.25
CA GLY A 181 -13.42 3.47 9.63
C GLY A 181 -14.10 2.10 9.70
N GLY A 182 -13.58 1.09 8.99
CA GLY A 182 -14.07 -0.28 9.04
C GLY A 182 -13.83 -0.98 10.37
N THR A 183 -12.84 -0.55 11.14
CA THR A 183 -12.54 -1.14 12.47
C THR A 183 -13.68 -0.96 13.46
N SER A 184 -14.37 0.19 13.43
CA SER A 184 -15.53 0.42 14.28
C SER A 184 -16.75 -0.41 13.87
N ALA A 185 -16.93 -0.63 12.55
CA ALA A 185 -17.98 -1.53 12.07
C ALA A 185 -17.69 -3.00 12.46
N GLY A 186 -16.44 -3.44 12.32
CA GLY A 186 -16.00 -4.77 12.77
C GLY A 186 -16.21 -4.98 14.26
N ALA A 187 -15.82 -4.03 15.09
CA ALA A 187 -16.03 -4.10 16.53
C ALA A 187 -17.53 -4.19 16.92
N ALA A 188 -18.41 -3.55 16.15
CA ALA A 188 -19.85 -3.63 16.39
C ALA A 188 -20.46 -4.99 15.98
N LEU A 189 -19.84 -5.72 15.06
CA LEU A 189 -20.28 -7.05 14.62
C LEU A 189 -19.83 -8.18 15.56
N GLU A 190 -18.80 -7.93 16.38
CA GLU A 190 -18.27 -8.87 17.39
C GLU A 190 -19.03 -8.81 18.72
N MET A 191 -19.93 -7.83 18.94
CA MET A 191 -20.75 -7.66 20.14
C MET A 191 -22.07 -8.41 20.05
#